data_93fc60bdc933c9ed8102709fc9d42f65
#
_entry.id   93fc60bdc933c9ed8102709fc9d42f65
#
_cell.length_a   1.000
_cell.length_b   1.000
_cell.length_c   1.000
_cell.angle_alpha   90.00
_cell.angle_beta   90.00
_cell.angle_gamma   90.00
#
_symmetry.space_group_name_H-M   'P 1'
#
loop_
_entity.id
_entity.type
_entity.pdbx_description
1 polymer ?
#
loop_
_entity_poly.entity_id
_entity_poly.type
_entity_poly.pdbx_seq_one_letter_code
_entity_poly.pdbx_strand_id
1 'polypeptide(L)'
;MGFLDPAPPPFEVEEWQRRPHLERIKPLAQDWALNGFGTPNAVYLLYIVKLFVYAGGGLLLIAATPGLGGLGEIGSWWTQPIVFQKAVVWTMLWEVLGLGAGSLPLTLRFSPMIGGVLYWLRPGTTRLPPWPEKVPLTRGTTRTLFDVALYAGLVGMALFLLLSGGSDAAGAAAGRMDPVAVGVLLAVLVALGLRDKIPFLAARAEIYGNLMIVFLFPLGNLIVAAQIIFVCIWWGAASSKLNRHFPFVVTVMISNTPWNRSRAAKRRLYRDPPDDLLPSPTGQLAAHLGTVMEFTLPLLLLVSSGGIVGTIAVAGMIVFHIHILSTFPLAVPLEWNIFMVFGLLFLFGHYGSVPLSTLDDPLLIVILAVTCVGIPVLGNFRPDLISFLPSMRYYAGNWATSQWLFRKDTDAEAKLDSSIVKSAPIVVEQLTKFYDRETAELLMYKGLAFRSMHSHGRAINGLIPHAVDDVEDYRVREGELIAGVVLGYNFGDGHFHNHRLLEAVQEHCHFKPGELRVITLESQPAHVQRQRYRILDAATGLVEEGTVNVADMVSRQPWLDGAPFPTQPIGPAAPPA
;
A
#
# COMPACT_ATOMS: atom_id res chain seq x y z
N MET A 1 7.81 4.95 -27.99
CA MET A 1 8.09 5.33 -26.60
C MET A 1 9.55 5.73 -26.54
N GLY A 2 9.84 6.94 -26.06
CA GLY A 2 11.19 7.33 -25.70
C GLY A 2 11.66 6.54 -24.48
N PHE A 3 12.98 6.51 -24.23
CA PHE A 3 13.53 5.80 -23.08
C PHE A 3 13.06 6.43 -21.74
N LEU A 4 13.01 7.77 -21.69
CA LEU A 4 12.57 8.53 -20.51
C LEU A 4 11.11 9.00 -20.63
N ASP A 5 10.58 9.15 -21.84
CA ASP A 5 9.29 9.76 -22.04
C ASP A 5 8.15 8.77 -21.81
N PRO A 6 7.07 9.20 -21.15
CA PRO A 6 5.85 8.42 -21.06
C PRO A 6 5.22 8.22 -22.45
N ALA A 7 4.39 7.20 -22.60
CA ALA A 7 3.64 7.02 -23.83
C ALA A 7 2.75 8.25 -24.07
N PRO A 8 2.79 8.85 -25.28
CA PRO A 8 1.95 10.00 -25.60
C PRO A 8 0.47 9.59 -25.51
N PRO A 9 -0.39 10.48 -25.03
CA PRO A 9 -1.83 10.23 -25.02
C PRO A 9 -2.37 10.21 -26.46
N PRO A 10 -3.52 9.55 -26.71
CA PRO A 10 -4.15 9.50 -28.04
C PRO A 10 -4.96 10.74 -28.39
N PHE A 11 -4.63 11.89 -27.82
CA PHE A 11 -5.32 13.17 -28.01
C PHE A 11 -4.33 14.33 -27.88
N GLU A 12 -4.70 15.50 -28.41
CA GLU A 12 -3.91 16.72 -28.29
C GLU A 12 -3.97 17.27 -26.86
N VAL A 13 -2.79 17.42 -26.23
CA VAL A 13 -2.69 17.76 -24.80
C VAL A 13 -3.19 19.18 -24.52
N GLU A 14 -2.92 20.15 -25.40
CA GLU A 14 -3.43 21.51 -25.26
C GLU A 14 -4.97 21.58 -25.29
N GLU A 15 -5.62 20.82 -26.18
CA GLU A 15 -7.08 20.73 -26.23
C GLU A 15 -7.64 20.07 -24.97
N TRP A 16 -6.97 18.99 -24.49
CA TRP A 16 -7.34 18.29 -23.28
C TRP A 16 -7.25 19.20 -22.04
N GLN A 17 -6.24 20.04 -21.93
CA GLN A 17 -6.07 20.98 -20.80
C GLN A 17 -7.18 22.04 -20.74
N ARG A 18 -7.79 22.41 -21.87
CA ARG A 18 -8.90 23.35 -21.91
C ARG A 18 -10.24 22.77 -21.47
N ARG A 19 -10.33 21.43 -21.35
CA ARG A 19 -11.56 20.77 -20.92
C ARG A 19 -11.79 20.98 -19.43
N PRO A 20 -13.05 20.99 -18.97
CA PRO A 20 -13.38 20.95 -17.55
C PRO A 20 -12.71 19.78 -16.85
N HIS A 21 -12.38 19.95 -15.56
CA HIS A 21 -11.64 18.96 -14.77
C HIS A 21 -12.22 17.53 -14.88
N LEU A 22 -13.54 17.43 -14.72
CA LEU A 22 -14.22 16.13 -14.73
C LEU A 22 -14.27 15.48 -16.12
N GLU A 23 -14.21 16.27 -17.19
CA GLU A 23 -14.12 15.78 -18.55
C GLU A 23 -12.69 15.32 -18.91
N ARG A 24 -11.65 15.84 -18.25
CA ARG A 24 -10.26 15.43 -18.46
C ARG A 24 -10.02 13.98 -18.07
N ILE A 25 -10.78 13.44 -17.11
CA ILE A 25 -10.66 12.05 -16.65
C ILE A 25 -11.08 11.06 -17.74
N LYS A 26 -12.12 11.40 -18.53
CA LYS A 26 -12.69 10.47 -19.53
C LYS A 26 -11.66 9.95 -20.54
N PRO A 27 -10.96 10.78 -21.32
CA PRO A 27 -10.01 10.29 -22.33
C PRO A 27 -8.83 9.54 -21.71
N LEU A 28 -8.40 9.88 -20.50
CA LEU A 28 -7.34 9.18 -19.79
C LEU A 28 -7.78 7.80 -19.31
N ALA A 29 -9.00 7.67 -18.79
CA ALA A 29 -9.56 6.38 -18.40
C ALA A 29 -9.77 5.46 -19.62
N GLN A 30 -10.22 6.02 -20.75
CA GLN A 30 -10.38 5.31 -22.01
C GLN A 30 -9.03 4.82 -22.57
N ASP A 31 -7.99 5.66 -22.50
CA ASP A 31 -6.62 5.29 -22.87
C ASP A 31 -6.08 4.18 -21.95
N TRP A 32 -6.25 4.33 -20.64
CA TRP A 32 -5.81 3.32 -19.66
C TRP A 32 -6.42 1.94 -19.93
N ALA A 33 -7.70 1.89 -20.23
CA ALA A 33 -8.40 0.62 -20.47
C ALA A 33 -7.74 -0.23 -21.58
N LEU A 34 -7.11 0.42 -22.56
CA LEU A 34 -6.51 -0.24 -23.72
C LEU A 34 -4.98 -0.30 -23.70
N ASN A 35 -4.34 0.69 -23.08
CA ASN A 35 -2.89 0.89 -23.14
C ASN A 35 -2.20 0.83 -21.77
N GLY A 36 -2.95 0.93 -20.67
CA GLY A 36 -2.40 1.03 -19.31
C GLY A 36 -1.82 2.41 -19.03
N PHE A 37 -0.91 2.49 -18.06
CA PHE A 37 -0.30 3.76 -17.63
C PHE A 37 0.60 4.41 -18.70
N GLY A 38 1.18 3.59 -19.58
CA GLY A 38 2.18 4.08 -20.54
C GLY A 38 3.54 4.36 -19.89
N THR A 39 3.95 3.51 -18.98
CA THR A 39 5.19 3.63 -18.18
C THR A 39 6.42 3.73 -19.08
N PRO A 40 7.34 4.72 -18.87
CA PRO A 40 8.60 4.82 -19.60
C PRO A 40 9.51 3.59 -19.40
N ASN A 41 10.33 3.26 -20.42
CA ASN A 41 11.23 2.11 -20.33
C ASN A 41 12.28 2.26 -19.21
N ALA A 42 12.73 3.46 -18.91
CA ALA A 42 13.65 3.75 -17.81
C ALA A 42 13.09 3.31 -16.46
N VAL A 43 11.78 3.38 -16.26
CA VAL A 43 11.10 2.98 -15.04
C VAL A 43 11.14 1.45 -14.88
N TYR A 44 10.96 0.69 -15.95
CA TYR A 44 11.13 -0.77 -15.91
C TYR A 44 12.58 -1.18 -15.60
N LEU A 45 13.56 -0.46 -16.17
CA LEU A 45 14.97 -0.68 -15.81
C LEU A 45 15.22 -0.40 -14.32
N LEU A 46 14.67 0.70 -13.80
CA LEU A 46 14.74 1.02 -12.36
C LEU A 46 14.14 -0.10 -11.50
N TYR A 47 13.01 -0.69 -11.92
CA TYR A 47 12.41 -1.82 -11.21
C TYR A 47 13.31 -3.03 -11.20
N ILE A 48 13.91 -3.36 -12.34
CA ILE A 48 14.86 -4.49 -12.45
C ILE A 48 16.06 -4.25 -11.53
N VAL A 49 16.67 -3.06 -11.57
CA VAL A 49 17.77 -2.68 -10.67
C VAL A 49 17.35 -2.79 -9.20
N LYS A 50 16.17 -2.28 -8.85
CA LYS A 50 15.62 -2.36 -7.50
C LYS A 50 15.48 -3.81 -7.03
N LEU A 51 14.97 -4.71 -7.88
CA LEU A 51 14.86 -6.14 -7.59
C LEU A 51 16.22 -6.78 -7.30
N PHE A 52 17.23 -6.48 -8.13
CA PHE A 52 18.59 -6.99 -7.93
C PHE A 52 19.23 -6.44 -6.66
N VAL A 53 19.06 -5.15 -6.36
CA VAL A 53 19.59 -4.55 -5.12
C VAL A 53 18.90 -5.13 -3.90
N TYR A 54 17.58 -5.34 -3.94
CA TYR A 54 16.86 -5.97 -2.83
C TYR A 54 17.29 -7.42 -2.63
N ALA A 55 17.22 -8.24 -3.66
CA ALA A 55 17.54 -9.66 -3.56
C ALA A 55 19.03 -9.89 -3.31
N GLY A 56 19.90 -9.19 -4.06
CA GLY A 56 21.35 -9.30 -3.91
C GLY A 56 21.86 -8.75 -2.58
N GLY A 57 21.35 -7.61 -2.13
CA GLY A 57 21.68 -7.02 -0.83
C GLY A 57 21.30 -7.94 0.33
N GLY A 58 20.09 -8.50 0.30
CA GLY A 58 19.65 -9.48 1.29
C GLY A 58 20.52 -10.74 1.29
N LEU A 59 20.79 -11.28 0.09
CA LEU A 59 21.63 -12.45 -0.08
C LEU A 59 23.05 -12.24 0.46
N LEU A 60 23.66 -11.08 0.17
CA LEU A 60 25.01 -10.73 0.66
C LEU A 60 25.05 -10.60 2.17
N LEU A 61 24.07 -9.91 2.77
CA LEU A 61 24.00 -9.75 4.23
C LEU A 61 23.77 -11.10 4.94
N ILE A 62 22.92 -11.96 4.38
CA ILE A 62 22.68 -13.30 4.94
C ILE A 62 23.92 -14.19 4.79
N ALA A 63 24.55 -14.20 3.62
CA ALA A 63 25.74 -15.00 3.36
C ALA A 63 26.95 -14.58 4.22
N ALA A 64 27.00 -13.33 4.68
CA ALA A 64 28.02 -12.83 5.61
C ALA A 64 27.81 -13.33 7.05
N THR A 65 26.75 -14.08 7.35
CA THR A 65 26.53 -14.64 8.68
C THR A 65 27.61 -15.66 9.03
N PRO A 66 28.30 -15.51 10.18
CA PRO A 66 29.27 -16.49 10.62
C PRO A 66 28.69 -17.90 10.68
N GLY A 67 29.41 -18.86 10.13
CA GLY A 67 28.99 -20.28 10.11
C GLY A 67 28.13 -20.73 8.92
N LEU A 68 27.75 -19.83 7.99
CA LEU A 68 27.02 -20.20 6.77
C LEU A 68 27.93 -20.56 5.57
N GLY A 69 29.22 -20.25 5.60
CA GLY A 69 30.16 -20.60 4.51
C GLY A 69 30.16 -19.67 3.29
N GLY A 70 29.38 -18.58 3.31
CA GLY A 70 29.37 -17.58 2.25
C GLY A 70 28.54 -17.95 1.02
N LEU A 71 28.63 -17.15 -0.05
CA LEU A 71 27.82 -17.31 -1.27
C LEU A 71 28.06 -18.62 -2.01
N GLY A 72 29.28 -19.19 -1.94
CA GLY A 72 29.61 -20.45 -2.62
C GLY A 72 28.86 -21.65 -2.08
N GLU A 73 28.32 -21.57 -0.85
CA GLU A 73 27.61 -22.66 -0.17
C GLU A 73 26.10 -22.40 -0.01
N ILE A 74 25.51 -21.53 -0.83
CA ILE A 74 24.08 -21.18 -0.73
C ILE A 74 23.17 -22.39 -0.74
N GLY A 75 23.52 -23.44 -1.51
CA GLY A 75 22.74 -24.69 -1.57
C GLY A 75 22.64 -25.43 -0.24
N SER A 76 23.64 -25.28 0.65
CA SER A 76 23.69 -25.94 1.95
C SER A 76 22.98 -25.14 3.06
N TRP A 77 22.94 -23.79 2.96
CA TRP A 77 22.46 -22.97 4.06
C TRP A 77 21.12 -22.24 3.81
N TRP A 78 20.62 -22.16 2.57
CA TRP A 78 19.40 -21.40 2.28
C TRP A 78 18.16 -21.88 3.06
N THR A 79 18.17 -23.12 3.55
CA THR A 79 17.10 -23.73 4.36
C THR A 79 17.31 -23.58 5.87
N GLN A 80 18.40 -22.95 6.31
CA GLN A 80 18.62 -22.76 7.75
C GLN A 80 17.63 -21.73 8.33
N PRO A 81 17.08 -21.97 9.55
CA PRO A 81 16.11 -21.06 10.18
C PRO A 81 16.57 -19.60 10.27
N ILE A 82 17.86 -19.37 10.58
CA ILE A 82 18.43 -18.03 10.67
C ILE A 82 18.34 -17.25 9.35
N VAL A 83 18.37 -17.96 8.22
CA VAL A 83 18.26 -17.36 6.88
C VAL A 83 16.86 -16.76 6.67
N PHE A 84 15.82 -17.50 7.05
CA PHE A 84 14.45 -17.00 7.02
C PHE A 84 14.26 -15.82 7.98
N GLN A 85 14.78 -15.91 9.20
CA GLN A 85 14.71 -14.82 10.17
C GLN A 85 15.38 -13.56 9.66
N LYS A 86 16.58 -13.66 9.08
CA LYS A 86 17.30 -12.52 8.48
C LYS A 86 16.58 -11.96 7.25
N ALA A 87 15.97 -12.80 6.41
CA ALA A 87 15.17 -12.34 5.28
C ALA A 87 13.96 -11.49 5.73
N VAL A 88 13.29 -11.87 6.83
CA VAL A 88 12.22 -11.07 7.43
C VAL A 88 12.71 -9.70 7.90
N VAL A 89 13.81 -9.66 8.66
CA VAL A 89 14.38 -8.40 9.18
C VAL A 89 14.91 -7.53 8.05
N TRP A 90 15.53 -8.13 7.02
CA TRP A 90 15.99 -7.42 5.82
C TRP A 90 14.82 -6.76 5.08
N THR A 91 13.72 -7.49 4.88
CA THR A 91 12.56 -6.95 4.17
C THR A 91 11.91 -5.82 4.96
N MET A 92 11.77 -5.96 6.28
CA MET A 92 11.30 -4.88 7.15
C MET A 92 12.22 -3.65 7.06
N LEU A 93 13.55 -3.86 7.14
CA LEU A 93 14.52 -2.77 7.02
C LEU A 93 14.40 -2.04 5.67
N TRP A 94 14.27 -2.79 4.58
CA TRP A 94 14.07 -2.25 3.23
C TRP A 94 12.85 -1.32 3.15
N GLU A 95 11.74 -1.74 3.76
CA GLU A 95 10.51 -0.94 3.81
C GLU A 95 10.69 0.34 4.64
N VAL A 96 11.25 0.24 5.84
CA VAL A 96 11.42 1.43 6.71
C VAL A 96 12.53 2.38 6.23
N LEU A 97 13.46 1.94 5.40
CA LEU A 97 14.39 2.84 4.70
C LEU A 97 13.70 3.64 3.58
N GLY A 98 12.43 3.32 3.27
CA GLY A 98 11.70 3.97 2.20
C GLY A 98 12.12 3.50 0.81
N LEU A 99 12.71 2.33 0.71
CA LEU A 99 13.06 1.67 -0.55
C LEU A 99 11.95 0.73 -1.02
N GLY A 100 10.99 0.44 -0.14
CA GLY A 100 9.85 -0.43 -0.41
C GLY A 100 8.72 0.25 -1.20
N ALA A 101 7.68 -0.55 -1.42
CA ALA A 101 6.50 -0.19 -2.19
C ALA A 101 5.82 1.09 -1.73
N GLY A 102 5.65 1.22 -0.41
CA GLY A 102 4.87 2.32 0.18
C GLY A 102 5.52 3.69 0.06
N SER A 103 6.77 3.76 -0.31
CA SER A 103 7.47 5.03 -0.52
C SER A 103 7.33 5.57 -1.93
N LEU A 104 6.63 4.87 -2.82
CA LEU A 104 6.42 5.24 -4.22
C LEU A 104 7.73 5.76 -4.84
N PRO A 105 8.74 4.90 -5.07
CA PRO A 105 10.07 5.34 -5.52
C PRO A 105 10.01 6.12 -6.83
N LEU A 106 8.91 6.01 -7.56
CA LEU A 106 8.69 6.71 -8.82
C LEU A 106 8.08 8.10 -8.65
N THR A 107 7.65 8.48 -7.47
CA THR A 107 7.24 9.86 -7.22
C THR A 107 8.44 10.80 -7.12
N LEU A 108 9.66 10.25 -7.24
CA LEU A 108 10.89 11.04 -7.30
C LEU A 108 11.00 12.09 -6.19
N ARG A 109 10.47 11.77 -5.03
CA ARG A 109 10.34 12.65 -3.87
C ARG A 109 11.61 13.37 -3.53
N PHE A 110 12.71 12.68 -3.79
CA PHE A 110 14.05 13.11 -3.45
C PHE A 110 14.98 12.86 -4.60
N SER A 111 16.06 13.61 -4.59
CA SER A 111 17.23 13.34 -5.40
C SER A 111 18.39 13.16 -4.42
N PRO A 112 18.86 11.94 -4.15
CA PRO A 112 18.40 10.63 -4.65
C PRO A 112 17.02 10.21 -4.13
N MET A 113 16.41 9.22 -4.78
CA MET A 113 15.08 8.66 -4.43
C MET A 113 15.15 7.78 -3.18
N ILE A 114 15.37 8.40 -2.03
CA ILE A 114 15.37 7.75 -0.72
C ILE A 114 14.12 8.22 0.02
N GLY A 115 13.15 7.33 0.19
CA GLY A 115 11.83 7.63 0.73
C GLY A 115 11.80 8.04 2.20
N GLY A 116 11.21 7.20 3.03
CA GLY A 116 10.90 7.48 4.44
C GLY A 116 12.08 7.91 5.30
N VAL A 117 13.29 7.37 5.06
CA VAL A 117 14.46 7.67 5.89
C VAL A 117 14.77 9.17 5.98
N LEU A 118 14.64 9.93 4.89
CA LEU A 118 14.90 11.37 4.90
C LEU A 118 13.85 12.16 5.68
N TYR A 119 12.64 11.63 5.84
CA TYR A 119 11.60 12.23 6.69
C TYR A 119 11.78 11.86 8.14
N TRP A 120 12.00 10.58 8.41
CA TRP A 120 11.90 10.06 9.76
C TRP A 120 13.15 10.31 10.59
N LEU A 121 14.28 10.61 9.93
CA LEU A 121 15.49 11.17 10.58
C LEU A 121 15.49 12.71 10.71
N ARG A 122 14.45 13.38 10.22
CA ARG A 122 14.40 14.85 10.22
C ARG A 122 13.41 15.34 11.28
N PRO A 123 13.86 15.99 12.36
CA PRO A 123 12.97 16.58 13.34
C PRO A 123 12.14 17.71 12.72
N GLY A 124 10.94 17.94 13.25
CA GLY A 124 10.01 18.94 12.74
C GLY A 124 9.19 18.51 11.54
N THR A 125 9.36 17.28 11.01
CA THR A 125 8.47 16.70 10.01
C THR A 125 7.17 16.22 10.66
N THR A 126 6.15 16.00 9.86
CA THR A 126 4.84 15.55 10.33
C THR A 126 4.87 14.10 10.81
N ARG A 127 4.25 13.82 11.93
CA ARG A 127 3.96 12.47 12.46
C ARG A 127 2.48 12.34 12.80
N LEU A 128 1.96 11.11 12.82
CA LEU A 128 0.56 10.82 13.15
C LEU A 128 0.48 9.76 14.26
N PRO A 129 0.34 10.18 15.54
CA PRO A 129 0.14 9.23 16.62
C PRO A 129 -1.23 8.54 16.50
N PRO A 130 -1.32 7.22 16.75
CA PRO A 130 -2.60 6.51 16.63
C PRO A 130 -3.63 6.92 17.69
N TRP A 131 -3.17 7.17 18.91
CA TRP A 131 -4.04 7.47 20.07
C TRP A 131 -3.48 8.60 20.94
N PRO A 132 -3.39 9.85 20.44
CA PRO A 132 -2.69 10.96 21.11
C PRO A 132 -3.29 11.33 22.47
N GLU A 133 -4.61 11.11 22.65
CA GLU A 133 -5.32 11.44 23.90
C GLU A 133 -5.33 10.30 24.93
N LYS A 134 -5.04 9.06 24.47
CA LYS A 134 -5.12 7.86 25.33
C LYS A 134 -3.77 7.38 25.82
N VAL A 135 -2.70 7.62 25.03
CA VAL A 135 -1.35 7.13 25.35
C VAL A 135 -0.49 8.31 25.82
N PRO A 136 0.07 8.27 27.03
CA PRO A 136 0.95 9.32 27.53
C PRO A 136 2.14 9.56 26.60
N LEU A 137 2.63 10.80 26.54
CA LEU A 137 3.82 11.23 25.78
C LEU A 137 3.71 11.08 24.25
N THR A 138 2.49 10.88 23.71
CA THR A 138 2.30 10.73 22.26
C THR A 138 1.62 11.91 21.57
N ARG A 139 1.17 12.91 22.33
CA ARG A 139 0.51 14.11 21.79
C ARG A 139 1.39 14.87 20.80
N GLY A 140 0.72 15.63 19.92
CA GLY A 140 1.33 16.49 18.91
C GLY A 140 1.64 15.77 17.58
N THR A 141 1.69 16.56 16.52
CA THR A 141 1.82 16.12 15.13
C THR A 141 3.20 16.40 14.55
N THR A 142 4.11 16.99 15.35
CA THR A 142 5.47 17.32 14.94
C THR A 142 6.47 16.30 15.50
N ARG A 143 7.34 15.75 14.64
CA ARG A 143 8.39 14.80 15.03
C ARG A 143 9.48 15.48 15.85
N THR A 144 9.77 14.93 17.03
CA THR A 144 10.80 15.39 17.94
C THR A 144 12.11 14.64 17.76
N LEU A 145 13.20 15.07 18.42
CA LEU A 145 14.46 14.32 18.45
C LEU A 145 14.28 12.93 19.09
N PHE A 146 13.34 12.76 20.02
CA PHE A 146 13.05 11.45 20.59
C PHE A 146 12.43 10.49 19.54
N ASP A 147 11.54 10.98 18.69
CA ASP A 147 10.98 10.19 17.58
C ASP A 147 12.06 9.81 16.57
N VAL A 148 13.00 10.72 16.30
CA VAL A 148 14.17 10.46 15.46
C VAL A 148 15.07 9.39 16.07
N ALA A 149 15.32 9.46 17.40
CA ALA A 149 16.13 8.47 18.11
C ALA A 149 15.48 7.07 18.10
N LEU A 150 14.16 6.98 18.29
CA LEU A 150 13.43 5.71 18.17
C LEU A 150 13.55 5.12 16.76
N TYR A 151 13.38 5.94 15.74
CA TYR A 151 13.51 5.48 14.36
C TYR A 151 14.95 5.04 14.02
N ALA A 152 15.95 5.83 14.44
CA ALA A 152 17.35 5.45 14.27
C ALA A 152 17.69 4.16 15.04
N GLY A 153 17.11 4.00 16.24
CA GLY A 153 17.20 2.78 17.04
C GLY A 153 16.59 1.56 16.33
N LEU A 154 15.43 1.72 15.68
CA LEU A 154 14.81 0.66 14.87
C LEU A 154 15.75 0.21 13.74
N VAL A 155 16.27 1.16 12.96
CA VAL A 155 17.22 0.88 11.86
C VAL A 155 18.50 0.24 12.39
N GLY A 156 19.07 0.81 13.47
CA GLY A 156 20.29 0.29 14.09
C GLY A 156 20.15 -1.13 14.62
N MET A 157 19.03 -1.46 15.29
CA MET A 157 18.76 -2.82 15.78
C MET A 157 18.53 -3.81 14.64
N ALA A 158 17.83 -3.41 13.57
CA ALA A 158 17.66 -4.25 12.40
C ALA A 158 19.02 -4.57 11.74
N LEU A 159 19.89 -3.57 11.56
CA LEU A 159 21.25 -3.76 11.06
C LEU A 159 22.09 -4.65 11.99
N PHE A 160 22.02 -4.42 13.31
CA PHE A 160 22.71 -5.27 14.28
C PHE A 160 22.31 -6.74 14.12
N LEU A 161 21.01 -7.05 14.04
CA LEU A 161 20.51 -8.41 13.86
C LEU A 161 20.95 -9.03 12.52
N LEU A 162 21.00 -8.23 11.46
CA LEU A 162 21.45 -8.70 10.15
C LEU A 162 22.94 -9.02 10.11
N LEU A 163 23.78 -8.27 10.85
CA LEU A 163 25.23 -8.42 10.87
C LEU A 163 25.70 -9.42 11.96
N SER A 164 24.85 -9.71 12.96
CA SER A 164 25.20 -10.62 14.05
C SER A 164 25.23 -12.09 13.58
N GLY A 165 26.05 -12.90 14.23
CA GLY A 165 26.01 -14.36 14.12
C GLY A 165 24.75 -14.97 14.76
N GLY A 166 24.54 -16.26 14.54
CA GLY A 166 23.50 -17.00 15.23
C GLY A 166 23.89 -17.30 16.67
N SER A 167 22.91 -17.29 17.57
CA SER A 167 23.01 -17.89 18.91
C SER A 167 22.71 -19.38 18.83
N ASP A 168 23.34 -20.17 19.72
CA ASP A 168 23.12 -21.60 19.74
C ASP A 168 21.64 -21.98 19.88
N ALA A 169 21.22 -22.91 19.04
CA ALA A 169 19.87 -23.44 19.06
C ALA A 169 19.83 -24.90 18.65
N ALA A 170 19.15 -25.73 19.41
CA ALA A 170 18.96 -27.12 19.08
C ALA A 170 18.27 -27.29 17.72
N GLY A 171 18.85 -28.09 16.83
CA GLY A 171 18.30 -28.37 15.51
C GLY A 171 18.67 -27.34 14.41
N ALA A 172 19.53 -26.36 14.71
CA ALA A 172 19.99 -25.37 13.74
C ALA A 172 21.52 -25.24 13.75
N ALA A 173 22.18 -25.70 12.69
CA ALA A 173 23.66 -25.72 12.62
C ALA A 173 24.27 -24.29 12.67
N ALA A 174 23.60 -23.31 12.07
CA ALA A 174 24.01 -21.90 12.11
C ALA A 174 23.33 -21.11 13.25
N GLY A 175 22.61 -21.79 14.16
CA GLY A 175 21.88 -21.15 15.25
C GLY A 175 20.62 -20.41 14.81
N ARG A 176 20.17 -19.48 15.67
CA ARG A 176 19.05 -18.58 15.41
C ARG A 176 19.41 -17.14 15.75
N MET A 177 18.62 -16.18 15.30
CA MET A 177 18.75 -14.81 15.82
C MET A 177 18.56 -14.80 17.33
N ASP A 178 19.33 -13.95 18.02
CA ASP A 178 19.19 -13.78 19.46
C ASP A 178 17.79 -13.25 19.83
N PRO A 179 16.98 -14.02 20.58
CA PRO A 179 15.62 -13.62 20.94
C PRO A 179 15.55 -12.32 21.74
N VAL A 180 16.57 -12.02 22.56
CA VAL A 180 16.61 -10.78 23.34
C VAL A 180 16.75 -9.59 22.42
N ALA A 181 17.66 -9.65 21.45
CA ALA A 181 17.84 -8.60 20.46
C ALA A 181 16.60 -8.41 19.55
N VAL A 182 15.93 -9.51 19.18
CA VAL A 182 14.63 -9.45 18.47
C VAL A 182 13.56 -8.79 19.34
N GLY A 183 13.51 -9.14 20.64
CA GLY A 183 12.59 -8.51 21.60
C GLY A 183 12.82 -7.00 21.74
N VAL A 184 14.09 -6.56 21.77
CA VAL A 184 14.44 -5.12 21.76
C VAL A 184 13.98 -4.45 20.48
N LEU A 185 14.20 -5.05 19.31
CA LEU A 185 13.71 -4.53 18.02
C LEU A 185 12.19 -4.34 18.02
N LEU A 186 11.44 -5.36 18.50
CA LEU A 186 9.98 -5.29 18.63
C LEU A 186 9.53 -4.20 19.61
N ALA A 187 10.19 -4.06 20.76
CA ALA A 187 9.88 -3.03 21.74
C ALA A 187 10.08 -1.62 21.17
N VAL A 188 11.17 -1.41 20.43
CA VAL A 188 11.43 -0.13 19.73
C VAL A 188 10.37 0.12 18.66
N LEU A 189 10.00 -0.91 17.88
CA LEU A 189 8.95 -0.80 16.85
C LEU A 189 7.60 -0.43 17.45
N VAL A 190 7.22 -1.02 18.58
CA VAL A 190 5.97 -0.69 19.29
C VAL A 190 6.02 0.73 19.86
N ALA A 191 7.12 1.10 20.52
CA ALA A 191 7.29 2.46 21.08
C ALA A 191 7.21 3.53 19.95
N LEU A 192 7.85 3.28 18.82
CA LEU A 192 7.76 4.13 17.63
C LEU A 192 6.33 4.19 17.11
N GLY A 193 5.64 3.05 17.00
CA GLY A 193 4.27 2.97 16.50
C GLY A 193 3.24 3.69 17.35
N LEU A 194 3.42 3.70 18.68
CA LEU A 194 2.57 4.45 19.60
C LEU A 194 2.76 5.97 19.44
N ARG A 195 3.93 6.42 19.02
CA ARG A 195 4.22 7.84 18.78
C ARG A 195 3.96 8.27 17.35
N ASP A 196 4.18 7.38 16.39
CA ASP A 196 3.95 7.62 14.95
C ASP A 196 3.55 6.32 14.25
N LYS A 197 2.29 6.22 13.85
CA LYS A 197 1.79 5.04 13.13
C LYS A 197 2.45 4.84 11.76
N ILE A 198 3.07 5.88 11.17
CA ILE A 198 3.57 5.82 9.81
C ILE A 198 4.76 4.85 9.68
N PRO A 199 5.89 5.00 10.42
CA PRO A 199 6.98 4.03 10.34
C PRO A 199 6.60 2.63 10.84
N PHE A 200 5.65 2.52 11.78
CA PHE A 200 5.13 1.22 12.24
C PHE A 200 4.40 0.46 11.12
N LEU A 201 3.54 1.15 10.37
CA LEU A 201 2.84 0.56 9.23
C LEU A 201 3.78 0.37 8.02
N ALA A 202 4.77 1.26 7.84
CA ALA A 202 5.83 1.07 6.85
C ALA A 202 6.67 -0.18 7.13
N ALA A 203 6.94 -0.49 8.41
CA ALA A 203 7.60 -1.73 8.82
C ALA A 203 6.77 -2.99 8.52
N ARG A 204 5.53 -2.85 8.01
CA ARG A 204 4.61 -3.95 7.77
C ARG A 204 4.48 -4.84 9.01
N ALA A 205 4.25 -4.19 10.16
CA ALA A 205 4.24 -4.85 11.47
C ALA A 205 3.17 -5.95 11.56
N GLU A 206 2.10 -5.85 10.77
CA GLU A 206 1.06 -6.87 10.64
C GLU A 206 1.59 -8.20 10.07
N ILE A 207 2.76 -8.18 9.45
CA ILE A 207 3.39 -9.36 8.86
C ILE A 207 4.77 -9.59 9.47
N TYR A 208 5.72 -8.67 9.23
CA TYR A 208 7.09 -8.86 9.73
C TYR A 208 7.15 -8.78 11.24
N GLY A 209 6.31 -7.94 11.88
CA GLY A 209 6.16 -7.91 13.33
C GLY A 209 5.66 -9.26 13.89
N ASN A 210 4.63 -9.84 13.28
CA ASN A 210 4.12 -11.16 13.68
C ASN A 210 5.17 -12.25 13.48
N LEU A 211 5.90 -12.26 12.35
CA LEU A 211 7.00 -13.21 12.14
C LEU A 211 8.11 -13.03 13.17
N MET A 212 8.49 -11.80 13.51
CA MET A 212 9.49 -11.54 14.56
C MET A 212 9.01 -11.95 15.95
N ILE A 213 7.71 -11.86 16.27
CA ILE A 213 7.15 -12.40 17.51
C ILE A 213 7.39 -13.91 17.58
N VAL A 214 7.18 -14.63 16.48
CA VAL A 214 7.47 -16.09 16.42
C VAL A 214 8.93 -16.39 16.73
N PHE A 215 9.88 -15.51 16.41
CA PHE A 215 11.31 -15.71 16.68
C PHE A 215 11.67 -15.64 18.17
N LEU A 216 10.78 -15.16 19.02
CA LEU A 216 10.95 -15.18 20.49
C LEU A 216 10.70 -16.57 21.08
N PHE A 217 10.01 -17.45 20.35
CA PHE A 217 9.66 -18.80 20.79
C PHE A 217 10.69 -19.84 20.34
N PRO A 218 10.65 -21.08 20.88
CA PRO A 218 11.53 -22.15 20.43
C PRO A 218 11.44 -22.44 18.94
N LEU A 219 12.56 -22.82 18.30
CA LEU A 219 12.63 -23.09 16.86
C LEU A 219 11.63 -24.14 16.36
N GLY A 220 11.25 -25.12 17.22
CA GLY A 220 10.24 -26.12 16.88
C GLY A 220 8.90 -25.51 16.44
N ASN A 221 8.52 -24.38 17.02
CA ASN A 221 7.29 -23.67 16.68
C ASN A 221 7.42 -22.78 15.44
N LEU A 222 8.66 -22.40 15.04
CA LEU A 222 8.89 -21.36 14.03
C LEU A 222 8.26 -21.70 12.68
N ILE A 223 8.51 -22.91 12.17
CA ILE A 223 8.10 -23.28 10.81
C ILE A 223 6.58 -23.26 10.69
N VAL A 224 5.88 -23.96 11.57
CA VAL A 224 4.42 -24.05 11.50
C VAL A 224 3.76 -22.71 11.80
N ALA A 225 4.26 -21.95 12.78
CA ALA A 225 3.74 -20.62 13.05
C ALA A 225 3.90 -19.68 11.83
N ALA A 226 5.06 -19.70 11.18
CA ALA A 226 5.28 -18.92 9.95
C ALA A 226 4.41 -19.39 8.79
N GLN A 227 4.19 -20.71 8.62
CA GLN A 227 3.24 -21.24 7.63
C GLN A 227 1.82 -20.72 7.89
N ILE A 228 1.36 -20.73 9.13
CA ILE A 228 0.03 -20.20 9.52
C ILE A 228 -0.05 -18.71 9.21
N ILE A 229 0.96 -17.89 9.53
CA ILE A 229 0.98 -16.46 9.21
C ILE A 229 0.83 -16.27 7.70
N PHE A 230 1.59 -17.00 6.87
CA PHE A 230 1.49 -16.88 5.41
C PHE A 230 0.10 -17.26 4.90
N VAL A 231 -0.49 -18.32 5.39
CA VAL A 231 -1.86 -18.72 5.03
C VAL A 231 -2.87 -17.63 5.43
N CYS A 232 -2.74 -17.07 6.64
CA CYS A 232 -3.60 -15.99 7.12
C CYS A 232 -3.48 -14.72 6.25
N ILE A 233 -2.28 -14.40 5.75
CA ILE A 233 -2.07 -13.29 4.82
C ILE A 233 -2.89 -13.50 3.53
N TRP A 234 -2.77 -14.66 2.90
CA TRP A 234 -3.49 -14.96 1.66
C TRP A 234 -4.99 -15.04 1.89
N TRP A 235 -5.44 -15.70 2.96
CA TRP A 235 -6.86 -15.81 3.28
C TRP A 235 -7.47 -14.47 3.71
N GLY A 236 -6.72 -13.62 4.41
CA GLY A 236 -7.13 -12.25 4.72
C GLY A 236 -7.31 -11.43 3.45
N ALA A 237 -6.36 -11.51 2.52
CA ALA A 237 -6.45 -10.88 1.20
C ALA A 237 -7.66 -11.43 0.40
N ALA A 238 -7.81 -12.75 0.31
CA ALA A 238 -8.91 -13.40 -0.42
C ALA A 238 -10.29 -13.05 0.16
N SER A 239 -10.43 -13.12 1.50
CA SER A 239 -11.69 -12.78 2.19
C SER A 239 -12.11 -11.34 1.95
N SER A 240 -11.14 -10.42 1.96
CA SER A 240 -11.39 -9.01 1.71
C SER A 240 -11.77 -8.69 0.26
N LYS A 241 -11.50 -9.61 -0.68
CA LYS A 241 -11.88 -9.51 -2.11
C LYS A 241 -13.30 -10.02 -2.41
N LEU A 242 -13.97 -10.62 -1.43
CA LEU A 242 -15.38 -11.04 -1.54
C LEU A 242 -16.32 -9.82 -1.46
N ASN A 243 -16.13 -8.88 -2.38
CA ASN A 243 -16.89 -7.63 -2.47
C ASN A 243 -17.15 -7.23 -3.92
N ARG A 244 -17.98 -6.21 -4.15
CA ARG A 244 -18.33 -5.71 -5.48
C ARG A 244 -17.28 -4.78 -6.10
N HIS A 245 -16.28 -4.36 -5.35
CA HIS A 245 -15.23 -3.44 -5.81
C HIS A 245 -14.09 -4.17 -6.53
N PHE A 246 -13.82 -5.42 -6.16
CA PHE A 246 -12.64 -6.16 -6.62
C PHE A 246 -12.55 -6.36 -8.15
N PRO A 247 -13.63 -6.62 -8.90
CA PRO A 247 -13.56 -6.70 -10.36
C PRO A 247 -13.01 -5.43 -11.03
N PHE A 248 -13.25 -4.24 -10.44
CA PHE A 248 -12.70 -2.98 -10.95
C PHE A 248 -11.18 -2.91 -10.79
N VAL A 249 -10.63 -3.46 -9.69
CA VAL A 249 -9.18 -3.57 -9.49
C VAL A 249 -8.55 -4.46 -10.55
N VAL A 250 -9.12 -5.65 -10.75
CA VAL A 250 -8.57 -6.65 -11.66
C VAL A 250 -8.56 -6.16 -13.10
N THR A 251 -9.64 -5.54 -13.57
CA THR A 251 -9.69 -5.02 -14.95
C THR A 251 -8.65 -3.93 -15.18
N VAL A 252 -8.51 -3.00 -14.25
CA VAL A 252 -7.54 -1.90 -14.35
C VAL A 252 -6.10 -2.40 -14.31
N MET A 253 -5.81 -3.38 -13.44
CA MET A 253 -4.47 -3.96 -13.30
C MET A 253 -4.07 -4.80 -14.51
N ILE A 254 -4.96 -5.68 -15.01
CA ILE A 254 -4.66 -6.50 -16.20
C ILE A 254 -4.48 -5.61 -17.43
N SER A 255 -5.21 -4.52 -17.57
CA SER A 255 -5.01 -3.55 -18.65
C SER A 255 -3.61 -2.93 -18.66
N ASN A 256 -2.97 -2.83 -17.48
CA ASN A 256 -1.61 -2.30 -17.33
C ASN A 256 -0.51 -3.34 -17.58
N THR A 257 -0.81 -4.63 -17.66
CA THR A 257 0.19 -5.70 -17.79
C THR A 257 1.08 -5.46 -19.02
N PRO A 258 2.41 -5.34 -18.89
CA PRO A 258 3.30 -4.90 -19.98
C PRO A 258 3.48 -5.95 -21.09
N TRP A 259 3.33 -7.22 -20.78
CA TRP A 259 3.42 -8.30 -21.79
C TRP A 259 2.10 -8.59 -22.49
N ASN A 260 0.95 -8.16 -21.96
CA ASN A 260 -0.31 -8.25 -22.67
C ASN A 260 -0.48 -7.01 -23.59
N ARG A 261 0.02 -7.10 -24.81
CA ARG A 261 -0.10 -6.04 -25.84
C ARG A 261 -1.38 -6.15 -26.67
N SER A 262 -2.18 -7.19 -26.47
CA SER A 262 -3.40 -7.41 -27.24
C SER A 262 -4.53 -6.47 -26.80
N ARG A 263 -4.82 -5.44 -27.60
CA ARG A 263 -5.97 -4.56 -27.36
C ARG A 263 -7.29 -5.35 -27.37
N ALA A 264 -7.42 -6.39 -28.18
CA ALA A 264 -8.60 -7.24 -28.20
C ALA A 264 -8.80 -8.00 -26.88
N ALA A 265 -7.72 -8.49 -26.25
CA ALA A 265 -7.79 -9.12 -24.94
C ALA A 265 -8.16 -8.11 -23.84
N LYS A 266 -7.58 -6.91 -23.87
CA LYS A 266 -7.90 -5.84 -22.92
C LYS A 266 -9.35 -5.36 -23.04
N ARG A 267 -9.87 -5.21 -24.27
CA ARG A 267 -11.28 -4.86 -24.53
C ARG A 267 -12.27 -5.83 -23.88
N ARG A 268 -11.95 -7.12 -23.85
CA ARG A 268 -12.83 -8.14 -23.24
C ARG A 268 -13.01 -8.00 -21.73
N LEU A 269 -12.14 -7.22 -21.06
CA LEU A 269 -12.24 -6.98 -19.62
C LEU A 269 -13.37 -5.99 -19.28
N TYR A 270 -13.78 -5.14 -20.22
CA TYR A 270 -14.81 -4.12 -20.06
C TYR A 270 -16.03 -4.47 -20.90
N ARG A 271 -17.19 -3.89 -20.57
CA ARG A 271 -18.46 -4.16 -21.25
C ARG A 271 -18.45 -3.68 -22.71
N ASP A 272 -18.17 -2.39 -22.91
CA ASP A 272 -18.13 -1.78 -24.24
C ASP A 272 -17.12 -0.60 -24.29
N PRO A 273 -15.79 -0.91 -24.26
CA PRO A 273 -14.77 0.11 -24.30
C PRO A 273 -14.68 0.77 -25.69
N PRO A 274 -14.55 2.11 -25.79
CA PRO A 274 -14.15 3.02 -24.73
C PRO A 274 -15.31 3.65 -23.94
N ASP A 275 -16.58 3.41 -24.29
CA ASP A 275 -17.72 4.17 -23.75
C ASP A 275 -18.31 3.56 -22.47
N ASP A 276 -18.20 2.25 -22.27
CA ASP A 276 -18.55 1.59 -21.01
C ASP A 276 -17.35 0.83 -20.44
N LEU A 277 -16.74 1.40 -19.38
CA LEU A 277 -15.61 0.82 -18.65
C LEU A 277 -16.02 0.08 -17.37
N LEU A 278 -17.26 -0.36 -17.29
CA LEU A 278 -17.66 -1.32 -16.24
C LEU A 278 -17.05 -2.69 -16.52
N PRO A 279 -16.69 -3.47 -15.49
CA PRO A 279 -16.17 -4.83 -15.68
C PRO A 279 -17.14 -5.73 -16.43
N SER A 280 -16.66 -6.36 -17.51
CA SER A 280 -17.41 -7.36 -18.25
C SER A 280 -17.53 -8.68 -17.46
N PRO A 281 -18.35 -9.65 -17.92
CA PRO A 281 -18.33 -11.01 -17.36
C PRO A 281 -16.95 -11.65 -17.36
N THR A 282 -16.11 -11.39 -18.39
CA THR A 282 -14.71 -11.87 -18.43
C THR A 282 -13.86 -11.22 -17.34
N GLY A 283 -14.01 -9.91 -17.11
CA GLY A 283 -13.31 -9.21 -16.03
C GLY A 283 -13.74 -9.70 -14.65
N GLN A 284 -15.03 -9.96 -14.45
CA GLN A 284 -15.54 -10.54 -13.21
C GLN A 284 -15.03 -11.97 -12.99
N LEU A 285 -15.05 -12.81 -14.03
CA LEU A 285 -14.50 -14.16 -13.94
C LEU A 285 -13.02 -14.16 -13.58
N ALA A 286 -12.22 -13.28 -14.20
CA ALA A 286 -10.79 -13.15 -13.88
C ALA A 286 -10.58 -12.76 -12.40
N ALA A 287 -11.39 -11.85 -11.86
CA ALA A 287 -11.34 -11.47 -10.45
C ALA A 287 -11.67 -12.65 -9.52
N HIS A 288 -12.78 -13.34 -9.78
CA HIS A 288 -13.20 -14.46 -8.94
C HIS A 288 -12.24 -15.65 -9.04
N LEU A 289 -11.66 -15.92 -10.22
CA LEU A 289 -10.64 -16.97 -10.36
C LEU A 289 -9.42 -16.67 -9.47
N GLY A 290 -8.94 -15.42 -9.45
CA GLY A 290 -7.86 -15.01 -8.55
C GLY A 290 -8.21 -15.24 -7.08
N THR A 291 -9.43 -14.88 -6.67
CA THR A 291 -9.91 -15.09 -5.29
C THR A 291 -9.98 -16.59 -4.94
N VAL A 292 -10.49 -17.43 -5.85
CA VAL A 292 -10.53 -18.89 -5.65
C VAL A 292 -9.12 -19.46 -5.50
N MET A 293 -8.18 -19.04 -6.32
CA MET A 293 -6.78 -19.47 -6.20
C MET A 293 -6.17 -19.08 -4.85
N GLU A 294 -6.43 -17.85 -4.39
CA GLU A 294 -5.94 -17.35 -3.11
C GLU A 294 -6.53 -18.07 -1.88
N PHE A 295 -7.71 -18.69 -2.00
CA PHE A 295 -8.25 -19.58 -0.97
C PHE A 295 -7.72 -21.00 -1.08
N THR A 296 -7.75 -21.55 -2.30
CA THR A 296 -7.55 -23.00 -2.53
C THR A 296 -6.08 -23.37 -2.43
N LEU A 297 -5.17 -22.62 -3.06
CA LEU A 297 -3.75 -22.98 -3.06
C LEU A 297 -3.14 -22.95 -1.64
N PRO A 298 -3.38 -21.91 -0.80
CA PRO A 298 -2.89 -21.93 0.58
C PRO A 298 -3.50 -23.05 1.42
N LEU A 299 -4.77 -23.42 1.20
CA LEU A 299 -5.36 -24.60 1.85
C LEU A 299 -4.61 -25.87 1.48
N LEU A 300 -4.34 -26.07 0.18
CA LEU A 300 -3.56 -27.22 -0.30
C LEU A 300 -2.14 -27.23 0.28
N LEU A 301 -1.47 -26.07 0.37
CA LEU A 301 -0.17 -25.96 1.03
C LEU A 301 -0.21 -26.45 2.48
N LEU A 302 -1.27 -26.10 3.22
CA LEU A 302 -1.40 -26.44 4.64
C LEU A 302 -1.72 -27.91 4.89
N VAL A 303 -2.59 -28.52 4.03
CA VAL A 303 -3.12 -29.88 4.28
C VAL A 303 -2.38 -30.99 3.53
N SER A 304 -1.56 -30.67 2.51
CA SER A 304 -0.89 -31.67 1.66
C SER A 304 0.30 -32.35 2.34
N SER A 305 0.83 -31.79 3.42
CA SER A 305 2.08 -32.27 4.05
C SER A 305 3.23 -32.45 3.06
N GLY A 306 3.33 -31.60 2.03
CA GLY A 306 4.30 -31.70 0.94
C GLY A 306 3.84 -32.66 -0.17
N GLY A 307 4.78 -33.37 -0.80
CA GLY A 307 4.51 -34.25 -1.92
C GLY A 307 4.07 -33.54 -3.19
N ILE A 308 3.48 -34.26 -4.14
CA ILE A 308 3.09 -33.72 -5.47
C ILE A 308 2.05 -32.60 -5.35
N VAL A 309 1.05 -32.77 -4.47
CA VAL A 309 0.00 -31.76 -4.27
C VAL A 309 0.59 -30.45 -3.72
N GLY A 310 1.47 -30.57 -2.71
CA GLY A 310 2.19 -29.42 -2.16
C GLY A 310 3.05 -28.71 -3.21
N THR A 311 3.79 -29.48 -4.03
CA THR A 311 4.62 -28.93 -5.11
C THR A 311 3.78 -28.17 -6.15
N ILE A 312 2.63 -28.71 -6.55
CA ILE A 312 1.70 -28.04 -7.47
C ILE A 312 1.16 -26.74 -6.85
N ALA A 313 0.81 -26.79 -5.56
CA ALA A 313 0.31 -25.61 -4.86
C ALA A 313 1.40 -24.52 -4.73
N VAL A 314 2.65 -24.88 -4.41
CA VAL A 314 3.80 -23.95 -4.40
C VAL A 314 4.00 -23.33 -5.78
N ALA A 315 4.05 -24.13 -6.84
CA ALA A 315 4.20 -23.64 -8.21
C ALA A 315 3.06 -22.70 -8.62
N GLY A 316 1.82 -23.04 -8.28
CA GLY A 316 0.64 -22.21 -8.54
C GLY A 316 0.70 -20.86 -7.83
N MET A 317 1.12 -20.84 -6.57
CA MET A 317 1.30 -19.60 -5.81
C MET A 317 2.45 -18.75 -6.34
N ILE A 318 3.55 -19.35 -6.78
CA ILE A 318 4.65 -18.60 -7.41
C ILE A 318 4.16 -17.92 -8.70
N VAL A 319 3.45 -18.65 -9.57
CA VAL A 319 2.86 -18.08 -10.79
C VAL A 319 1.89 -16.95 -10.45
N PHE A 320 1.08 -17.12 -9.40
CA PHE A 320 0.16 -16.09 -8.93
C PHE A 320 0.89 -14.82 -8.46
N HIS A 321 1.95 -14.95 -7.66
CA HIS A 321 2.77 -13.81 -7.22
C HIS A 321 3.49 -13.11 -8.40
N ILE A 322 4.00 -13.86 -9.38
CA ILE A 322 4.59 -13.30 -10.61
C ILE A 322 3.52 -12.54 -11.40
N HIS A 323 2.30 -13.09 -11.53
CA HIS A 323 1.19 -12.41 -12.18
C HIS A 323 0.87 -11.08 -11.49
N ILE A 324 0.69 -11.07 -10.16
CA ILE A 324 0.43 -9.86 -9.39
C ILE A 324 1.53 -8.83 -9.64
N LEU A 325 2.80 -9.21 -9.46
CA LEU A 325 3.97 -8.35 -9.64
C LEU A 325 3.99 -7.67 -11.01
N SER A 326 3.46 -8.34 -12.01
CA SER A 326 3.44 -7.89 -13.39
C SER A 326 2.35 -6.86 -13.73
N THR A 327 1.32 -6.74 -12.91
CA THR A 327 0.13 -5.94 -13.25
C THR A 327 0.17 -4.52 -12.68
N PHE A 328 1.06 -4.23 -11.73
CA PHE A 328 1.11 -2.95 -11.07
C PHE A 328 1.72 -1.85 -11.93
N PRO A 329 1.08 -0.66 -12.05
CA PRO A 329 1.54 0.42 -12.91
C PRO A 329 2.85 1.06 -12.44
N LEU A 330 3.11 1.04 -11.14
CA LEU A 330 4.27 1.67 -10.50
C LEU A 330 5.12 0.65 -9.75
N ALA A 331 5.03 -0.62 -10.15
CA ALA A 331 5.78 -1.75 -9.61
C ALA A 331 5.69 -1.91 -8.08
N VAL A 332 4.56 -1.58 -7.54
CA VAL A 332 4.22 -1.76 -6.13
C VAL A 332 3.44 -3.08 -6.01
N PRO A 333 3.76 -4.01 -5.17
CA PRO A 333 4.83 -4.24 -4.22
C PRO A 333 5.84 -5.30 -4.72
N LEU A 334 6.96 -4.87 -5.31
CA LEU A 334 7.96 -5.78 -5.91
C LEU A 334 8.62 -6.68 -4.88
N GLU A 335 9.28 -6.09 -3.90
CA GLU A 335 10.04 -6.79 -2.85
C GLU A 335 9.17 -7.70 -2.01
N TRP A 336 7.95 -7.29 -1.73
CA TRP A 336 6.94 -8.11 -1.07
C TRP A 336 6.71 -9.45 -1.78
N ASN A 337 6.49 -9.42 -3.10
CA ASN A 337 6.25 -10.63 -3.87
C ASN A 337 7.50 -11.52 -3.93
N ILE A 338 8.72 -10.94 -3.95
CA ILE A 338 9.96 -11.72 -3.87
C ILE A 338 10.08 -12.41 -2.51
N PHE A 339 9.81 -11.68 -1.42
CA PHE A 339 9.80 -12.26 -0.08
C PHE A 339 8.77 -13.38 0.04
N MET A 340 7.56 -13.21 -0.51
CA MET A 340 6.53 -14.24 -0.48
C MET A 340 6.94 -15.49 -1.28
N VAL A 341 7.60 -15.33 -2.43
CA VAL A 341 8.14 -16.46 -3.21
C VAL A 341 9.25 -17.18 -2.45
N PHE A 342 10.17 -16.44 -1.80
CA PHE A 342 11.19 -17.05 -0.94
C PHE A 342 10.54 -17.82 0.22
N GLY A 343 9.58 -17.22 0.92
CA GLY A 343 8.84 -17.86 2.01
C GLY A 343 8.06 -19.09 1.57
N LEU A 344 7.45 -19.09 0.38
CA LEU A 344 6.83 -20.26 -0.22
C LEU A 344 7.81 -21.42 -0.41
N LEU A 345 8.97 -21.13 -1.01
CA LEU A 345 10.00 -22.15 -1.23
C LEU A 345 10.57 -22.68 0.09
N PHE A 346 10.83 -21.77 1.05
CA PHE A 346 11.35 -22.14 2.36
C PHE A 346 10.33 -22.93 3.18
N LEU A 347 9.15 -22.34 3.44
CA LEU A 347 8.17 -22.89 4.38
C LEU A 347 7.41 -24.10 3.82
N PHE A 348 7.04 -24.07 2.55
CA PHE A 348 6.18 -25.11 1.96
C PHE A 348 6.90 -25.97 0.92
N GLY A 349 7.96 -25.45 0.29
CA GLY A 349 8.81 -26.24 -0.59
C GLY A 349 9.73 -27.15 0.19
N HIS A 350 10.49 -26.61 1.15
CA HIS A 350 11.45 -27.39 1.95
C HIS A 350 10.82 -28.00 3.20
N TYR A 351 10.08 -27.20 3.98
CA TYR A 351 9.48 -27.63 5.25
C TYR A 351 8.00 -28.04 5.14
N GLY A 352 7.50 -28.32 3.95
CA GLY A 352 6.09 -28.65 3.72
C GLY A 352 5.59 -29.93 4.41
N SER A 353 6.49 -30.81 4.84
CA SER A 353 6.15 -32.05 5.55
C SER A 353 6.11 -31.91 7.07
N VAL A 354 6.43 -30.74 7.63
CA VAL A 354 6.40 -30.52 9.09
C VAL A 354 4.95 -30.54 9.56
N PRO A 355 4.60 -31.40 10.55
CA PRO A 355 3.23 -31.54 11.02
C PRO A 355 2.75 -30.28 11.76
N LEU A 356 1.48 -29.91 11.58
CA LEU A 356 0.86 -28.78 12.30
C LEU A 356 0.92 -28.93 13.83
N SER A 357 0.93 -30.15 14.34
CA SER A 357 1.08 -30.46 15.77
C SER A 357 2.42 -30.05 16.36
N THR A 358 3.40 -29.65 15.53
CA THR A 358 4.68 -29.13 16.02
C THR A 358 4.50 -27.74 16.66
N LEU A 359 3.44 -27.02 16.32
CA LEU A 359 3.05 -25.80 17.02
C LEU A 359 2.28 -26.18 18.30
N ASP A 360 2.98 -26.23 19.41
CA ASP A 360 2.47 -26.71 20.69
C ASP A 360 2.44 -25.65 21.81
N ASP A 361 3.01 -24.45 21.56
CA ASP A 361 3.00 -23.36 22.54
C ASP A 361 1.64 -22.63 22.56
N PRO A 362 0.85 -22.72 23.66
CA PRO A 362 -0.49 -22.16 23.72
C PRO A 362 -0.49 -20.62 23.70
N LEU A 363 0.56 -19.97 24.24
CA LEU A 363 0.65 -18.50 24.19
C LEU A 363 0.85 -18.02 22.76
N LEU A 364 1.73 -18.68 22.00
CA LEU A 364 1.95 -18.35 20.60
C LEU A 364 0.68 -18.57 19.77
N ILE A 365 -0.06 -19.66 20.00
CA ILE A 365 -1.34 -19.92 19.33
C ILE A 365 -2.34 -18.79 19.60
N VAL A 366 -2.46 -18.34 20.85
CA VAL A 366 -3.37 -17.21 21.20
C VAL A 366 -2.92 -15.91 20.52
N ILE A 367 -1.62 -15.60 20.52
CA ILE A 367 -1.08 -14.42 19.85
C ILE A 367 -1.44 -14.45 18.36
N LEU A 368 -1.18 -15.56 17.66
CA LEU A 368 -1.49 -15.71 16.24
C LEU A 368 -3.01 -15.62 15.97
N ALA A 369 -3.84 -16.24 16.81
CA ALA A 369 -5.29 -16.15 16.67
C ALA A 369 -5.78 -14.69 16.79
N VAL A 370 -5.22 -13.91 17.71
CA VAL A 370 -5.58 -12.50 17.87
C VAL A 370 -5.05 -11.65 16.72
N THR A 371 -3.75 -11.77 16.40
CA THR A 371 -3.08 -10.83 15.46
C THR A 371 -3.34 -11.17 13.99
N CYS A 372 -3.41 -12.46 13.64
CA CYS A 372 -3.57 -12.91 12.25
C CYS A 372 -5.03 -13.20 11.86
N VAL A 373 -5.94 -13.36 12.84
CA VAL A 373 -7.36 -13.61 12.58
C VAL A 373 -8.24 -12.54 13.20
N GLY A 374 -8.14 -12.31 14.51
CA GLY A 374 -9.01 -11.39 15.24
C GLY A 374 -8.94 -9.96 14.72
N ILE A 375 -7.73 -9.40 14.59
CA ILE A 375 -7.53 -8.05 14.07
C ILE A 375 -7.99 -7.90 12.61
N PRO A 376 -7.61 -8.79 11.66
CA PRO A 376 -8.13 -8.74 10.29
C PRO A 376 -9.65 -8.87 10.20
N VAL A 377 -10.26 -9.78 10.93
CA VAL A 377 -11.72 -9.93 10.96
C VAL A 377 -12.37 -8.65 11.48
N LEU A 378 -11.93 -8.14 12.63
CA LEU A 378 -12.44 -6.88 13.17
C LEU A 378 -12.29 -5.73 12.18
N GLY A 379 -11.16 -5.62 11.49
CA GLY A 379 -10.90 -4.57 10.51
C GLY A 379 -11.76 -4.67 9.24
N ASN A 380 -12.23 -5.86 8.87
CA ASN A 380 -13.20 -6.01 7.78
C ASN A 380 -14.63 -5.59 8.19
N PHE A 381 -15.00 -5.74 9.49
CA PHE A 381 -16.29 -5.27 10.01
C PHE A 381 -16.25 -3.81 10.47
N ARG A 382 -15.10 -3.33 10.95
CA ARG A 382 -14.89 -1.98 11.48
C ARG A 382 -13.63 -1.35 10.85
N PRO A 383 -13.69 -1.04 9.53
CA PRO A 383 -12.55 -0.45 8.81
C PRO A 383 -12.17 0.95 9.35
N ASP A 384 -13.10 1.62 10.02
CA ASP A 384 -12.89 2.89 10.71
C ASP A 384 -11.94 2.77 11.94
N LEU A 385 -11.86 1.58 12.55
CA LEU A 385 -11.00 1.31 13.70
C LEU A 385 -9.64 0.73 13.30
N ILE A 386 -9.63 -0.18 12.33
CA ILE A 386 -8.43 -0.89 11.89
C ILE A 386 -8.21 -0.64 10.41
N SER A 387 -7.08 -0.02 10.10
CA SER A 387 -6.76 0.41 8.75
C SER A 387 -6.41 -0.77 7.83
N PHE A 388 -6.19 -0.46 6.58
CA PHE A 388 -5.95 -1.36 5.45
C PHE A 388 -4.90 -2.45 5.75
N LEU A 389 -3.69 -2.08 6.22
CA LEU A 389 -2.61 -3.03 6.42
C LEU A 389 -2.89 -4.04 7.54
N PRO A 390 -3.19 -3.63 8.80
CA PRO A 390 -3.51 -4.58 9.86
C PRO A 390 -4.77 -5.41 9.58
N SER A 391 -5.67 -4.93 8.72
CA SER A 391 -6.86 -5.66 8.28
C SER A 391 -6.59 -6.69 7.18
N MET A 392 -5.34 -6.78 6.67
CA MET A 392 -4.94 -7.64 5.55
C MET A 392 -5.85 -7.49 4.31
N ARG A 393 -6.36 -6.28 4.04
CA ARG A 393 -7.28 -5.99 2.91
C ARG A 393 -6.51 -5.65 1.63
N TYR A 394 -5.50 -6.45 1.32
CA TYR A 394 -4.58 -6.21 0.22
C TYR A 394 -5.25 -6.26 -1.14
N TYR A 395 -5.24 -5.12 -1.85
CA TYR A 395 -5.75 -4.97 -3.22
C TYR A 395 -7.19 -5.47 -3.44
N ALA A 396 -8.01 -5.36 -2.41
CA ALA A 396 -9.41 -5.80 -2.43
C ALA A 396 -10.36 -4.82 -3.16
N GLY A 397 -9.87 -3.63 -3.52
CA GLY A 397 -10.70 -2.56 -4.08
C GLY A 397 -11.59 -1.86 -3.05
N ASN A 398 -11.61 -2.37 -1.84
CA ASN A 398 -12.34 -1.81 -0.71
C ASN A 398 -11.36 -1.15 0.26
N TRP A 399 -10.99 0.09 0.00
CA TRP A 399 -10.10 0.89 0.85
C TRP A 399 -10.61 2.31 1.03
N ALA A 400 -10.16 2.98 2.09
CA ALA A 400 -10.41 4.39 2.28
C ALA A 400 -9.60 5.21 1.26
N THR A 401 -10.14 6.35 0.84
CA THR A 401 -9.48 7.23 -0.12
C THR A 401 -9.86 8.69 0.12
N SER A 402 -9.11 9.62 -0.44
CA SER A 402 -9.46 11.05 -0.40
C SER A 402 -9.03 11.80 -1.66
N GLN A 403 -9.67 12.93 -1.90
CA GLN A 403 -9.21 13.97 -2.82
C GLN A 403 -9.08 15.29 -2.09
N TRP A 404 -8.02 16.03 -2.42
CA TRP A 404 -7.63 17.30 -1.83
C TRP A 404 -7.75 18.39 -2.88
N LEU A 405 -8.59 19.39 -2.63
CA LEU A 405 -8.93 20.47 -3.54
C LEU A 405 -8.31 21.78 -3.02
N PHE A 406 -7.24 22.24 -3.67
CA PHE A 406 -6.50 23.46 -3.34
C PHE A 406 -6.96 24.60 -4.22
N ARG A 407 -7.36 25.72 -3.62
CA ARG A 407 -7.84 26.88 -4.36
C ARG A 407 -6.75 27.51 -5.22
N LYS A 408 -7.03 27.74 -6.53
CA LYS A 408 -6.03 28.16 -7.53
C LYS A 408 -5.55 29.60 -7.37
N ASP A 409 -6.45 30.51 -6.97
CA ASP A 409 -6.19 31.93 -6.78
C ASP A 409 -5.43 32.25 -5.48
N THR A 410 -5.00 31.24 -4.76
CA THR A 410 -4.24 31.31 -3.52
C THR A 410 -2.92 30.54 -3.60
N ASP A 411 -2.08 30.70 -2.58
CA ASP A 411 -0.86 29.92 -2.39
C ASP A 411 -1.08 28.57 -1.66
N ALA A 412 -2.34 28.12 -1.55
CA ALA A 412 -2.74 26.99 -0.71
C ALA A 412 -1.92 25.71 -0.97
N GLU A 413 -1.75 25.33 -2.25
CA GLU A 413 -0.95 24.15 -2.59
C GLU A 413 0.54 24.34 -2.25
N ALA A 414 1.08 25.55 -2.43
CA ALA A 414 2.48 25.87 -2.14
C ALA A 414 2.78 25.83 -0.61
N LYS A 415 1.78 26.02 0.25
CA LYS A 415 1.92 25.89 1.71
C LYS A 415 2.34 24.47 2.15
N LEU A 416 2.13 23.45 1.33
CA LEU A 416 2.65 22.11 1.58
C LEU A 416 4.15 21.98 1.26
N ASP A 417 4.83 23.03 0.83
CA ASP A 417 6.25 23.05 0.61
C ASP A 417 7.02 22.67 1.88
N SER A 418 8.22 22.13 1.69
CA SER A 418 9.11 21.68 2.76
C SER A 418 9.52 22.79 3.74
N SER A 419 9.35 24.07 3.39
CA SER A 419 9.60 25.19 4.27
C SER A 419 8.55 25.32 5.39
N ILE A 420 7.29 24.94 5.14
CA ILE A 420 6.17 25.06 6.09
C ILE A 420 5.98 23.75 6.85
N VAL A 421 5.67 22.65 6.15
CA VAL A 421 5.39 21.36 6.80
C VAL A 421 6.59 20.41 6.79
N LYS A 422 7.74 20.88 6.33
CA LYS A 422 8.97 20.10 6.11
C LYS A 422 8.73 18.83 5.27
N SER A 423 7.78 18.90 4.35
CA SER A 423 7.48 17.85 3.39
C SER A 423 8.48 17.84 2.22
N ALA A 424 8.38 16.88 1.32
CA ALA A 424 8.97 17.01 -0.01
C ALA A 424 8.19 18.02 -0.83
N PRO A 425 8.78 18.58 -1.89
CA PRO A 425 8.02 19.29 -2.91
C PRO A 425 6.87 18.44 -3.41
N ILE A 426 5.74 19.06 -3.75
CA ILE A 426 4.60 18.35 -4.34
C ILE A 426 5.02 17.59 -5.60
N VAL A 427 4.30 16.52 -5.93
CA VAL A 427 4.75 15.57 -6.96
C VAL A 427 4.94 16.23 -8.32
N VAL A 428 4.08 17.19 -8.69
CA VAL A 428 4.24 17.93 -9.95
C VAL A 428 5.57 18.68 -10.01
N GLU A 429 5.99 19.32 -8.93
CA GLU A 429 7.28 20.04 -8.87
C GLU A 429 8.48 19.08 -8.90
N GLN A 430 8.30 17.84 -8.42
CA GLN A 430 9.33 16.80 -8.56
C GLN A 430 9.45 16.32 -10.01
N LEU A 431 8.32 16.16 -10.70
CA LEU A 431 8.26 15.72 -12.09
C LEU A 431 8.82 16.75 -13.06
N THR A 432 8.70 18.05 -12.77
CA THR A 432 9.27 19.12 -13.61
C THR A 432 10.80 19.11 -13.70
N LYS A 433 11.49 18.30 -12.88
CA LYS A 433 12.92 18.04 -13.05
C LYS A 433 13.25 17.16 -14.27
N PHE A 434 12.29 16.45 -14.80
CA PHE A 434 12.45 15.48 -15.88
C PHE A 434 11.59 15.80 -17.11
N TYR A 435 10.47 16.49 -16.89
CA TYR A 435 9.46 16.78 -17.91
C TYR A 435 9.09 18.27 -17.87
N ASP A 436 8.54 18.78 -18.95
CA ASP A 436 7.85 20.07 -18.90
C ASP A 436 6.62 19.99 -17.96
N ARG A 437 6.10 21.15 -17.60
CA ARG A 437 4.99 21.26 -16.65
C ARG A 437 3.71 20.61 -17.18
N GLU A 438 3.50 20.67 -18.48
CA GLU A 438 2.34 20.09 -19.15
C GLU A 438 2.33 18.56 -19.02
N THR A 439 3.45 17.91 -19.34
CA THR A 439 3.64 16.47 -19.15
C THR A 439 3.55 16.09 -17.67
N ALA A 440 4.10 16.89 -16.76
CA ALA A 440 4.01 16.64 -15.33
C ALA A 440 2.55 16.64 -14.83
N GLU A 441 1.74 17.63 -15.22
CA GLU A 441 0.31 17.69 -14.88
C GLU A 441 -0.47 16.54 -15.54
N LEU A 442 -0.17 16.19 -16.77
CA LEU A 442 -0.79 15.03 -17.43
C LEU A 442 -0.55 13.72 -16.64
N LEU A 443 0.66 13.51 -16.15
CA LEU A 443 0.98 12.34 -15.32
C LEU A 443 0.22 12.33 -13.99
N MET A 444 0.01 13.51 -13.38
CA MET A 444 -0.86 13.64 -12.21
C MET A 444 -2.31 13.24 -12.51
N TYR A 445 -2.83 13.69 -13.64
CA TYR A 445 -4.18 13.33 -14.09
C TYR A 445 -4.30 11.84 -14.48
N LYS A 446 -3.25 11.21 -15.00
CA LYS A 446 -3.22 9.74 -15.17
C LYS A 446 -3.37 9.02 -13.82
N GLY A 447 -2.78 9.54 -12.74
CA GLY A 447 -3.00 9.05 -11.38
C GLY A 447 -4.46 9.18 -10.93
N LEU A 448 -5.08 10.35 -11.17
CA LEU A 448 -6.51 10.56 -10.89
C LEU A 448 -7.41 9.63 -11.72
N ALA A 449 -7.09 9.42 -13.00
CA ALA A 449 -7.82 8.50 -13.87
C ALA A 449 -7.72 7.06 -13.37
N PHE A 450 -6.53 6.62 -12.94
CA PHE A 450 -6.34 5.31 -12.32
C PHE A 450 -7.26 5.12 -11.10
N ARG A 451 -7.33 6.10 -10.21
CA ARG A 451 -8.23 6.07 -9.06
C ARG A 451 -9.70 6.08 -9.49
N SER A 452 -10.05 6.89 -10.48
CA SER A 452 -11.43 7.01 -10.97
C SER A 452 -11.94 5.73 -11.63
N MET A 453 -11.08 4.90 -12.18
CA MET A 453 -11.47 3.60 -12.73
C MET A 453 -11.88 2.60 -11.65
N HIS A 454 -11.45 2.78 -10.39
CA HIS A 454 -11.94 2.01 -9.24
C HIS A 454 -13.28 2.56 -8.75
N SER A 455 -14.09 1.73 -8.11
CA SER A 455 -15.45 2.11 -7.66
C SER A 455 -15.44 3.27 -6.65
N HIS A 456 -14.48 3.30 -5.73
CA HIS A 456 -14.35 4.40 -4.75
C HIS A 456 -13.97 5.73 -5.41
N GLY A 457 -13.12 5.72 -6.44
CA GLY A 457 -12.76 6.93 -7.20
C GLY A 457 -13.95 7.50 -7.98
N ARG A 458 -14.87 6.63 -8.47
CA ARG A 458 -16.12 7.06 -9.11
C ARG A 458 -17.02 7.79 -8.13
N ALA A 459 -17.12 7.30 -6.89
CA ALA A 459 -17.88 7.97 -5.84
C ALA A 459 -17.28 9.33 -5.48
N ILE A 460 -15.96 9.40 -5.29
CA ILE A 460 -15.29 10.67 -4.96
C ILE A 460 -15.48 11.71 -6.05
N ASN A 461 -15.37 11.34 -7.33
CA ASN A 461 -15.66 12.27 -8.42
C ASN A 461 -17.11 12.79 -8.36
N GLY A 462 -18.06 11.92 -7.99
CA GLY A 462 -19.46 12.29 -7.79
C GLY A 462 -19.71 13.21 -6.58
N LEU A 463 -18.80 13.22 -5.60
CA LEU A 463 -18.87 14.08 -4.41
C LEU A 463 -18.19 15.45 -4.60
N ILE A 464 -17.44 15.67 -5.67
CA ILE A 464 -16.79 16.96 -5.94
C ILE A 464 -17.80 18.13 -5.96
N PRO A 465 -18.98 18.04 -6.62
CA PRO A 465 -19.97 19.10 -6.61
C PRO A 465 -20.60 19.41 -5.23
N HIS A 466 -20.46 18.50 -4.26
CA HIS A 466 -20.85 18.74 -2.87
C HIS A 466 -19.77 19.49 -2.09
N ALA A 467 -18.53 19.38 -2.51
CA ALA A 467 -17.40 19.98 -1.81
C ALA A 467 -17.14 21.44 -2.22
N VAL A 468 -17.37 21.77 -3.48
CA VAL A 468 -17.08 23.10 -4.06
C VAL A 468 -18.11 23.45 -5.14
N ASP A 469 -18.43 24.74 -5.28
CA ASP A 469 -19.40 25.22 -6.28
C ASP A 469 -18.85 25.08 -7.70
N ASP A 470 -17.58 25.43 -7.92
CA ASP A 470 -16.88 25.26 -9.19
C ASP A 470 -15.51 24.60 -8.95
N VAL A 471 -15.35 23.39 -9.46
CA VAL A 471 -14.09 22.65 -9.38
C VAL A 471 -12.98 23.30 -10.21
N GLU A 472 -13.32 24.12 -11.18
CA GLU A 472 -12.32 24.83 -12.00
C GLU A 472 -11.54 25.88 -11.20
N ASP A 473 -12.07 26.33 -10.07
CA ASP A 473 -11.35 27.19 -9.13
C ASP A 473 -10.29 26.44 -8.30
N TYR A 474 -10.24 25.10 -8.41
CA TYR A 474 -9.40 24.26 -7.56
C TYR A 474 -8.42 23.39 -8.37
N ARG A 475 -7.26 23.13 -7.77
CA ARG A 475 -6.36 22.04 -8.17
C ARG A 475 -6.71 20.81 -7.37
N VAL A 476 -7.15 19.77 -8.07
CA VAL A 476 -7.51 18.49 -7.44
C VAL A 476 -6.28 17.59 -7.38
N ARG A 477 -5.99 17.09 -6.18
CA ARG A 477 -4.87 16.17 -5.95
C ARG A 477 -5.38 14.89 -5.27
N GLU A 478 -4.82 13.80 -5.66
CA GLU A 478 -5.08 12.50 -5.05
C GLU A 478 -4.42 12.44 -3.66
N GLY A 479 -5.18 11.99 -2.65
CA GLY A 479 -4.76 12.04 -1.25
C GLY A 479 -3.53 11.19 -0.93
N GLU A 480 -3.36 10.06 -1.63
CA GLU A 480 -2.19 9.20 -1.47
C GLU A 480 -0.88 9.92 -1.86
N LEU A 481 -0.93 10.76 -2.90
CA LEU A 481 0.20 11.58 -3.29
C LEU A 481 0.49 12.66 -2.24
N ILE A 482 -0.56 13.23 -1.62
CA ILE A 482 -0.40 14.19 -0.51
C ILE A 482 0.23 13.49 0.71
N ALA A 483 -0.30 12.34 1.14
CA ALA A 483 0.32 11.55 2.21
C ALA A 483 1.78 11.24 1.90
N GLY A 484 2.01 10.86 0.67
CA GLY A 484 3.35 10.58 0.18
C GLY A 484 4.32 11.73 0.39
N VAL A 485 4.01 12.95 0.04
CA VAL A 485 4.92 14.10 0.18
C VAL A 485 4.99 14.64 1.61
N VAL A 486 3.92 14.54 2.38
CA VAL A 486 3.87 15.07 3.76
C VAL A 486 4.42 14.08 4.79
N LEU A 487 4.16 12.79 4.64
CA LEU A 487 4.49 11.77 5.64
C LEU A 487 5.70 10.88 5.28
N GLY A 488 6.11 10.87 4.03
CA GLY A 488 7.17 9.99 3.55
C GLY A 488 6.70 8.56 3.20
N TYR A 489 5.41 8.24 3.33
CA TYR A 489 4.83 6.93 3.08
C TYR A 489 3.32 7.03 2.79
N ASN A 490 2.77 6.14 1.98
CA ASN A 490 1.34 6.16 1.67
C ASN A 490 0.69 4.78 1.46
N PHE A 491 1.31 3.86 0.81
CA PHE A 491 0.89 2.49 0.45
C PHE A 491 -0.65 2.26 0.38
N GLY A 492 -1.38 3.11 -0.34
CA GLY A 492 -2.82 2.94 -0.58
C GLY A 492 -3.73 3.01 0.65
N ASP A 493 -3.23 3.45 1.80
CA ASP A 493 -4.02 3.56 3.03
C ASP A 493 -4.59 4.97 3.20
N GLY A 494 -5.88 5.12 2.89
CA GLY A 494 -6.60 6.37 3.04
C GLY A 494 -6.66 6.92 4.46
N HIS A 495 -6.34 6.11 5.47
CA HIS A 495 -6.22 6.58 6.85
C HIS A 495 -4.95 7.39 7.12
N PHE A 496 -4.03 7.47 6.14
CA PHE A 496 -2.89 8.40 6.17
C PHE A 496 -3.26 9.81 5.69
N HIS A 497 -4.25 9.96 4.84
CA HIS A 497 -4.64 11.23 4.24
C HIS A 497 -6.09 11.64 4.55
N ASN A 498 -6.59 11.22 5.70
CA ASN A 498 -7.90 11.56 6.23
C ASN A 498 -7.86 12.89 7.05
N HIS A 499 -8.93 13.14 7.81
CA HIS A 499 -9.06 14.32 8.66
C HIS A 499 -7.86 14.56 9.61
N ARG A 500 -7.17 13.50 10.10
CA ARG A 500 -6.01 13.66 10.97
C ARG A 500 -4.80 14.28 10.28
N LEU A 501 -4.55 13.92 9.01
CA LEU A 501 -3.51 14.59 8.24
C LEU A 501 -3.92 16.03 7.94
N LEU A 502 -5.20 16.27 7.63
CA LEU A 502 -5.72 17.61 7.40
C LEU A 502 -5.53 18.51 8.63
N GLU A 503 -5.86 18.02 9.82
CA GLU A 503 -5.61 18.72 11.09
C GLU A 503 -4.11 19.01 11.30
N ALA A 504 -3.25 18.02 11.05
CA ALA A 504 -1.81 18.18 11.20
C ALA A 504 -1.21 19.22 10.24
N VAL A 505 -1.64 19.27 8.99
CA VAL A 505 -1.17 20.30 8.05
C VAL A 505 -1.79 21.66 8.34
N GLN A 506 -3.04 21.71 8.84
CA GLN A 506 -3.67 22.97 9.24
C GLN A 506 -2.91 23.66 10.38
N GLU A 507 -2.39 22.91 11.35
CA GLU A 507 -1.55 23.47 12.42
C GLU A 507 -0.33 24.23 11.88
N HIS A 508 0.20 23.85 10.71
CA HIS A 508 1.39 24.46 10.12
C HIS A 508 1.06 25.46 9.01
N CYS A 509 0.06 25.16 8.19
CA CYS A 509 -0.24 25.94 6.99
C CYS A 509 -1.21 27.08 7.22
N HIS A 510 -2.05 27.01 8.27
CA HIS A 510 -3.04 28.02 8.61
C HIS A 510 -3.92 28.43 7.41
N PHE A 511 -4.50 27.44 6.74
CA PHE A 511 -5.41 27.67 5.62
C PHE A 511 -6.60 28.52 6.08
N LYS A 512 -7.05 29.41 5.20
CA LYS A 512 -8.30 30.16 5.38
C LYS A 512 -9.50 29.33 4.93
N PRO A 513 -10.73 29.68 5.35
CA PRO A 513 -11.93 29.02 4.86
C PRO A 513 -11.98 29.00 3.32
N GLY A 514 -12.24 27.83 2.74
CA GLY A 514 -12.31 27.62 1.29
C GLY A 514 -10.97 27.47 0.56
N GLU A 515 -9.81 27.70 1.21
CA GLU A 515 -8.50 27.51 0.55
C GLU A 515 -8.19 26.03 0.29
N LEU A 516 -8.62 25.14 1.21
CA LEU A 516 -8.42 23.70 1.08
C LEU A 516 -9.68 22.95 1.51
N ARG A 517 -10.27 22.21 0.57
CA ARG A 517 -11.34 21.24 0.80
C ARG A 517 -10.81 19.82 0.63
N VAL A 518 -11.29 18.91 1.47
CA VAL A 518 -10.89 17.49 1.40
C VAL A 518 -12.13 16.62 1.43
N ILE A 519 -12.27 15.77 0.43
CA ILE A 519 -13.28 14.72 0.37
C ILE A 519 -12.63 13.43 0.84
N THR A 520 -13.18 12.79 1.86
CA THR A 520 -12.75 11.47 2.33
C THR A 520 -13.87 10.46 2.15
N LEU A 521 -13.54 9.27 1.71
CA LEU A 521 -14.45 8.14 1.60
C LEU A 521 -13.86 6.97 2.40
N GLU A 522 -14.60 6.47 3.38
CA GLU A 522 -14.18 5.35 4.23
C GLU A 522 -14.40 4.02 3.49
N SER A 523 -13.64 2.98 3.87
CA SER A 523 -13.85 1.62 3.38
C SER A 523 -15.23 1.09 3.74
N GLN A 524 -15.77 0.21 2.89
CA GLN A 524 -17.04 -0.48 3.16
C GLN A 524 -16.85 -1.51 4.29
N PRO A 525 -17.64 -1.48 5.38
CA PRO A 525 -17.75 -2.59 6.30
C PRO A 525 -18.31 -3.83 5.60
N ALA A 526 -17.78 -5.02 5.89
CA ALA A 526 -18.16 -6.25 5.17
C ALA A 526 -19.67 -6.59 5.23
N HIS A 527 -20.35 -6.19 6.30
CA HIS A 527 -21.78 -6.45 6.54
C HIS A 527 -22.72 -5.35 6.05
N VAL A 528 -22.18 -4.23 5.49
CA VAL A 528 -22.98 -3.06 5.08
C VAL A 528 -22.67 -2.71 3.63
N GLN A 529 -23.70 -2.49 2.80
CA GLN A 529 -23.55 -2.11 1.39
C GLN A 529 -23.52 -0.58 1.20
N ARG A 530 -22.82 0.12 2.10
CA ARG A 530 -22.64 1.58 2.10
C ARG A 530 -21.26 1.94 2.56
N GLN A 531 -20.75 3.08 2.07
CA GLN A 531 -19.51 3.71 2.54
C GLN A 531 -19.79 5.11 3.06
N ARG A 532 -19.16 5.47 4.16
CA ARG A 532 -19.27 6.79 4.78
C ARG A 532 -18.32 7.76 4.08
N TYR A 533 -18.82 8.95 3.76
CA TYR A 533 -17.97 10.04 3.27
C TYR A 533 -18.02 11.24 4.22
N ARG A 534 -16.98 12.06 4.15
CA ARG A 534 -16.91 13.36 4.79
C ARG A 534 -16.31 14.37 3.83
N ILE A 535 -16.86 15.57 3.83
CA ILE A 535 -16.31 16.75 3.18
C ILE A 535 -15.85 17.68 4.29
N LEU A 536 -14.58 18.06 4.23
CA LEU A 536 -13.90 18.82 5.26
C LEU A 536 -13.33 20.09 4.65
N ASP A 537 -13.42 21.19 5.35
CA ASP A 537 -12.65 22.39 5.11
C ASP A 537 -11.52 22.47 6.13
N ALA A 538 -10.31 22.79 5.68
CA ALA A 538 -9.15 22.80 6.56
C ALA A 538 -9.30 23.78 7.74
N ALA A 539 -9.91 24.93 7.50
CA ALA A 539 -10.06 25.97 8.53
C ALA A 539 -11.31 25.80 9.40
N THR A 540 -12.44 25.35 8.80
CA THR A 540 -13.72 25.31 9.52
C THR A 540 -14.15 23.89 9.94
N GLY A 541 -13.44 22.85 9.50
CA GLY A 541 -13.73 21.47 9.86
C GLY A 541 -14.78 20.80 8.97
N LEU A 542 -15.70 20.04 9.57
CA LEU A 542 -16.69 19.25 8.87
C LEU A 542 -17.73 20.14 8.17
N VAL A 543 -17.84 19.98 6.85
CA VAL A 543 -18.82 20.67 5.98
C VAL A 543 -20.04 19.80 5.74
N GLU A 544 -19.83 18.55 5.35
CA GLU A 544 -20.89 17.57 5.08
C GLU A 544 -20.43 16.17 5.47
N GLU A 545 -21.35 15.35 5.93
CA GLU A 545 -21.14 13.94 6.18
C GLU A 545 -22.33 13.14 5.70
N GLY A 546 -22.07 11.98 5.10
CA GLY A 546 -23.14 11.12 4.61
C GLY A 546 -22.63 9.73 4.24
N THR A 547 -23.49 9.00 3.55
CA THR A 547 -23.17 7.68 2.98
C THR A 547 -23.48 7.64 1.50
N VAL A 548 -22.74 6.78 0.79
CA VAL A 548 -22.96 6.39 -0.60
C VAL A 548 -23.22 4.89 -0.67
N ASN A 549 -24.16 4.46 -1.52
CA ASN A 549 -24.43 3.04 -1.70
C ASN A 549 -23.39 2.41 -2.63
N VAL A 550 -22.93 1.22 -2.30
CA VAL A 550 -21.99 0.46 -3.16
C VAL A 550 -22.61 0.16 -4.53
N ALA A 551 -23.94 -0.05 -4.60
CA ALA A 551 -24.64 -0.27 -5.86
C ALA A 551 -24.46 0.90 -6.84
N ASP A 552 -24.54 2.14 -6.34
CA ASP A 552 -24.35 3.35 -7.14
C ASP A 552 -22.90 3.49 -7.60
N MET A 553 -21.92 3.22 -6.70
CA MET A 553 -20.49 3.28 -7.02
C MET A 553 -20.10 2.34 -8.17
N VAL A 554 -20.63 1.11 -8.15
CA VAL A 554 -20.27 0.06 -9.14
C VAL A 554 -21.07 0.13 -10.44
N SER A 555 -22.07 1.00 -10.53
CA SER A 555 -22.87 1.22 -11.75
C SER A 555 -22.45 2.44 -12.57
N ARG A 556 -21.59 3.33 -12.03
CA ARG A 556 -21.16 4.57 -12.67
C ARG A 556 -19.89 4.40 -13.50
N GLN A 557 -19.71 5.27 -14.50
CA GLN A 557 -18.48 5.37 -15.26
C GLN A 557 -17.39 6.12 -14.45
N PRO A 558 -16.09 6.05 -14.83
CA PRO A 558 -15.01 6.81 -14.19
C PRO A 558 -15.17 8.33 -14.26
N TRP A 559 -15.95 8.82 -15.21
CA TRP A 559 -16.28 10.22 -15.42
C TRP A 559 -17.72 10.51 -15.00
N LEU A 560 -18.07 11.77 -14.81
CA LEU A 560 -19.45 12.16 -14.54
C LEU A 560 -20.27 12.09 -15.83
N ASP A 561 -21.49 11.55 -15.72
CA ASP A 561 -22.47 11.38 -16.79
C ASP A 561 -23.56 12.47 -16.77
N GLY A 562 -23.34 13.56 -16.02
CA GLY A 562 -24.29 14.66 -15.86
C GLY A 562 -25.39 14.43 -14.83
N ALA A 563 -25.54 13.20 -14.32
CA ALA A 563 -26.50 12.91 -13.24
C ALA A 563 -25.83 13.09 -11.86
N PRO A 564 -26.49 13.73 -10.89
CA PRO A 564 -25.98 13.83 -9.52
C PRO A 564 -25.66 12.45 -8.94
N PHE A 565 -24.57 12.36 -8.19
CA PHE A 565 -24.22 11.13 -7.49
C PHE A 565 -25.14 10.96 -6.28
N PRO A 566 -25.84 9.83 -6.11
CA PRO A 566 -26.78 9.67 -5.01
C PRO A 566 -26.07 9.61 -3.67
N THR A 567 -26.41 10.52 -2.77
CA THR A 567 -25.89 10.57 -1.40
C THR A 567 -27.02 10.47 -0.38
N GLN A 568 -26.69 10.04 0.83
CA GLN A 568 -27.59 10.01 1.98
C GLN A 568 -26.90 10.80 3.12
N PRO A 569 -27.21 12.09 3.30
CA PRO A 569 -26.64 12.88 4.38
C PRO A 569 -26.94 12.30 5.77
N ILE A 570 -25.97 12.41 6.68
CA ILE A 570 -26.09 12.05 8.09
C ILE A 570 -26.05 13.36 8.90
N GLY A 571 -27.22 13.89 9.26
CA GLY A 571 -27.34 15.14 10.01
C GLY A 571 -27.75 16.34 9.15
N PRO A 572 -27.97 17.52 9.77
CA PRO A 572 -28.34 18.71 9.03
C PRO A 572 -27.21 19.09 8.08
N ALA A 573 -27.56 19.32 6.82
CA ALA A 573 -26.63 19.96 5.89
C ALA A 573 -26.24 21.33 6.49
N ALA A 574 -24.94 21.64 6.50
CA ALA A 574 -24.50 22.98 6.89
C ALA A 574 -25.14 23.97 5.90
N PRO A 575 -25.59 25.15 6.36
CA PRO A 575 -26.08 26.17 5.45
C PRO A 575 -24.98 26.52 4.46
N PRO A 576 -25.34 26.80 3.19
CA PRO A 576 -24.35 27.21 2.19
C PRO A 576 -23.62 28.45 2.70
N ALA A 577 -22.30 28.45 2.60
CA ALA A 577 -21.43 29.53 3.06
C ALA A 577 -21.54 30.76 2.14
#